data_367a50a612aac48eb564fcba81efef82
#
_entry.id   367a50a612aac48eb564fcba81efef82
#
_cell.length_a   1.000
_cell.length_b   1.000
_cell.length_c   1.000
_cell.angle_alpha   90.00
_cell.angle_beta   90.00
_cell.angle_gamma   90.00
#
_symmetry.space_group_name_H-M   'P 1'
#
loop_
_entity.id
_entity.type
_entity.pdbx_description
1 polymer ?
#
loop_
_entity_poly.entity_id
_entity_poly.type
_entity_poly.pdbx_seq_one_letter_code
_entity_poly.pdbx_strand_id
1 'polypeptide(L)'
;MVDGQENALPTIDAVKLYEVQKFCSYTSHMWEYFALVGNKRVWNALPEDLRAIATKIFEANAIKQRAAHNTLNSTLEAKLKTQGLQFNQVDTKPFRDLLQKSGYYVDWQKKFGSEPWALLEKYSGKLA
;
A
#
# COMPACT_ATOMS: atom_id res chain seq x y z
N MET A 1 -1.51 -13.19 -21.86
CA MET A 1 -0.14 -13.14 -21.32
C MET A 1 0.20 -11.67 -21.20
N VAL A 2 0.85 -11.22 -20.16
CA VAL A 2 1.24 -9.83 -19.95
C VAL A 2 2.75 -9.72 -19.84
N ASP A 3 3.32 -8.59 -20.24
CA ASP A 3 4.78 -8.40 -20.28
C ASP A 3 5.32 -7.71 -19.02
N GLY A 4 4.44 -7.24 -18.15
CA GLY A 4 4.78 -6.57 -16.91
C GLY A 4 3.67 -6.66 -15.88
N GLN A 5 3.99 -6.29 -14.65
CA GLN A 5 3.07 -6.24 -13.52
C GLN A 5 3.49 -5.14 -12.54
N GLU A 6 2.64 -4.74 -11.66
CA GLU A 6 2.97 -3.91 -10.51
C GLU A 6 2.59 -4.65 -9.22
N ASN A 7 3.45 -4.60 -8.24
CA ASN A 7 3.22 -5.19 -6.92
C ASN A 7 4.21 -4.66 -5.88
N ALA A 8 3.87 -4.82 -4.62
CA ALA A 8 4.79 -4.60 -3.51
C ALA A 8 5.90 -5.67 -3.47
N LEU A 9 7.09 -5.31 -2.99
CA LEU A 9 8.24 -6.24 -2.91
C LEU A 9 7.93 -7.56 -2.18
N PRO A 10 7.14 -7.59 -1.08
CA PRO A 10 6.77 -8.84 -0.44
C PRO A 10 5.99 -9.80 -1.36
N THR A 11 5.13 -9.27 -2.23
CA THR A 11 4.41 -10.08 -3.21
C THR A 11 5.36 -10.60 -4.28
N ILE A 12 6.25 -9.76 -4.80
CA ILE A 12 7.27 -10.15 -5.78
C ILE A 12 8.12 -11.33 -5.26
N ASP A 13 8.51 -11.27 -3.99
CA ASP A 13 9.28 -12.34 -3.34
C ASP A 13 8.43 -13.61 -3.14
N ALA A 14 7.22 -13.46 -2.59
CA ALA A 14 6.38 -14.60 -2.22
C ALA A 14 5.96 -15.46 -3.42
N VAL A 15 5.66 -14.82 -4.56
CA VAL A 15 5.28 -15.54 -5.79
C VAL A 15 6.43 -15.66 -6.80
N LYS A 16 7.64 -15.33 -6.38
CA LYS A 16 8.89 -15.49 -7.15
C LYS A 16 8.89 -14.82 -8.53
N LEU A 17 8.34 -13.61 -8.62
CA LEU A 17 8.29 -12.89 -9.90
C LEU A 17 9.68 -12.60 -10.49
N TYR A 18 10.72 -12.56 -9.67
CA TYR A 18 12.11 -12.42 -10.09
C TYR A 18 12.61 -13.56 -11.01
N GLU A 19 11.93 -14.72 -11.03
CA GLU A 19 12.28 -15.82 -11.94
C GLU A 19 11.89 -15.51 -13.40
N VAL A 20 10.88 -14.65 -13.60
CA VAL A 20 10.34 -14.31 -14.93
C VAL A 20 10.53 -12.85 -15.32
N GLN A 21 10.88 -11.98 -14.38
CA GLN A 21 11.12 -10.54 -14.60
C GLN A 21 12.51 -10.16 -14.10
N LYS A 22 13.21 -9.33 -14.88
CA LYS A 22 14.59 -8.92 -14.58
C LYS A 22 14.69 -7.52 -13.99
N PHE A 23 13.70 -6.67 -14.23
CA PHE A 23 13.73 -5.26 -13.87
C PHE A 23 12.59 -4.91 -12.92
N CYS A 24 12.88 -4.05 -11.95
CA CYS A 24 11.91 -3.50 -11.00
C CYS A 24 12.13 -1.99 -10.86
N SER A 25 11.13 -1.21 -11.22
CA SER A 25 11.17 0.25 -11.11
C SER A 25 10.41 0.71 -9.87
N TYR A 26 11.05 1.54 -9.04
CA TYR A 26 10.38 2.18 -7.91
C TYR A 26 9.52 3.35 -8.39
N THR A 27 8.23 3.16 -8.43
CA THR A 27 7.28 4.17 -8.88
C THR A 27 6.59 4.91 -7.74
N SER A 28 6.57 4.32 -6.54
CA SER A 28 5.91 4.90 -5.34
C SER A 28 4.52 5.48 -5.61
N HIS A 29 3.78 4.81 -6.51
CA HIS A 29 2.51 5.32 -7.02
C HIS A 29 1.31 4.98 -6.15
N MET A 30 1.49 4.06 -5.18
CA MET A 30 0.42 3.62 -4.31
C MET A 30 0.90 3.49 -2.86
N TRP A 31 0.04 3.88 -1.95
CA TRP A 31 0.16 3.56 -0.53
C TRP A 31 -1.02 2.68 -0.15
N GLU A 32 -0.75 1.52 0.40
CA GLU A 32 -1.77 0.53 0.75
C GLU A 32 -1.78 0.23 2.25
N TYR A 33 -2.94 -0.17 2.73
CA TYR A 33 -3.11 -0.74 4.06
C TYR A 33 -4.00 -1.97 3.99
N PHE A 34 -3.80 -2.89 4.89
CA PHE A 34 -4.69 -4.04 5.07
C PHE A 34 -5.59 -3.78 6.27
N ALA A 35 -6.90 -3.67 6.03
CA ALA A 35 -7.88 -3.50 7.08
C ALA A 35 -8.35 -4.86 7.58
N LEU A 36 -8.28 -5.07 8.91
CA LEU A 36 -8.98 -6.18 9.53
C LEU A 36 -10.46 -5.82 9.59
N VAL A 37 -11.28 -6.55 8.86
CA VAL A 37 -12.73 -6.32 8.79
C VAL A 37 -13.50 -7.48 9.41
N GLY A 38 -14.59 -7.16 10.10
CA GLY A 38 -15.47 -8.14 10.71
C GLY A 38 -16.94 -7.87 10.41
N ASN A 39 -17.76 -8.91 10.44
CA ASN A 39 -19.20 -8.74 10.31
C ASN A 39 -19.77 -8.02 11.52
N LYS A 40 -20.37 -6.85 11.33
CA LYS A 40 -20.89 -5.99 12.41
C LYS A 40 -21.91 -6.71 13.30
N ARG A 41 -22.79 -7.54 12.73
CA ARG A 41 -23.80 -8.26 13.52
C ARG A 41 -23.16 -9.30 14.44
N VAL A 42 -22.18 -10.05 13.92
CA VAL A 42 -21.44 -11.05 14.72
C VAL A 42 -20.62 -10.37 15.81
N TRP A 43 -19.93 -9.29 15.46
CA TRP A 43 -19.14 -8.50 16.42
C TRP A 43 -20.00 -7.94 17.56
N ASN A 44 -21.16 -7.39 17.24
CA ASN A 44 -22.07 -6.82 18.24
C ASN A 44 -22.78 -7.89 19.10
N ALA A 45 -22.85 -9.13 18.64
CA ALA A 45 -23.38 -10.25 19.43
C ALA A 45 -22.39 -10.80 20.47
N LEU A 46 -21.10 -10.44 20.38
CA LEU A 46 -20.12 -10.80 21.40
C LEU A 46 -20.37 -10.00 22.69
N PRO A 47 -20.17 -10.61 23.87
CA PRO A 47 -20.08 -9.90 25.14
C PRO A 47 -19.08 -8.74 25.10
N GLU A 48 -19.35 -7.69 25.87
CA GLU A 48 -18.54 -6.46 25.83
C GLU A 48 -17.08 -6.71 26.24
N ASP A 49 -16.88 -7.51 27.27
CA ASP A 49 -15.56 -7.91 27.76
C ASP A 49 -14.74 -8.65 26.67
N LEU A 50 -15.37 -9.55 25.92
CA LEU A 50 -14.72 -10.25 24.82
C LEU A 50 -14.38 -9.31 23.66
N ARG A 51 -15.26 -8.36 23.34
CA ARG A 51 -14.97 -7.32 22.35
C ARG A 51 -13.78 -6.46 22.74
N ALA A 52 -13.72 -6.04 24.02
CA ALA A 52 -12.62 -5.25 24.55
C ALA A 52 -11.28 -6.01 24.47
N ILE A 53 -11.27 -7.28 24.87
CA ILE A 53 -10.08 -8.14 24.77
C ILE A 53 -9.65 -8.30 23.32
N ALA A 54 -10.58 -8.62 22.42
CA ALA A 54 -10.28 -8.80 21.00
C ALA A 54 -9.72 -7.51 20.37
N THR A 55 -10.35 -6.36 20.63
CA THR A 55 -9.87 -5.07 20.15
C THR A 55 -8.44 -4.80 20.61
N LYS A 56 -8.17 -4.94 21.90
CA LYS A 56 -6.82 -4.75 22.47
C LYS A 56 -5.77 -5.65 21.81
N ILE A 57 -6.13 -6.92 21.57
CA ILE A 57 -5.23 -7.87 20.93
C ILE A 57 -4.98 -7.50 19.45
N PHE A 58 -6.03 -7.13 18.71
CA PHE A 58 -5.90 -6.73 17.30
C PHE A 58 -5.05 -5.47 17.16
N GLU A 59 -5.28 -4.43 17.96
CA GLU A 59 -4.49 -3.20 17.94
C GLU A 59 -3.02 -3.46 18.26
N ALA A 60 -2.74 -4.22 19.31
CA ALA A 60 -1.37 -4.57 19.70
C ALA A 60 -0.64 -5.36 18.59
N ASN A 61 -1.34 -6.30 17.93
CA ASN A 61 -0.75 -7.08 16.85
C ASN A 61 -0.63 -6.29 15.54
N ALA A 62 -1.53 -5.35 15.27
CA ALA A 62 -1.39 -4.45 14.11
C ALA A 62 -0.11 -3.60 14.20
N ILE A 63 0.21 -3.09 15.39
CA ILE A 63 1.47 -2.35 15.62
C ILE A 63 2.69 -3.24 15.40
N LYS A 64 2.68 -4.46 15.95
CA LYS A 64 3.77 -5.44 15.78
C LYS A 64 3.93 -5.83 14.31
N GLN A 65 2.83 -6.10 13.62
CA GLN A 65 2.83 -6.45 12.21
C GLN A 65 3.43 -5.32 11.35
N ARG A 66 3.06 -4.06 11.63
CA ARG A 66 3.63 -2.90 10.94
C ARG A 66 5.14 -2.81 11.11
N ALA A 67 5.65 -3.03 12.32
CA ALA A 67 7.09 -3.04 12.58
C ALA A 67 7.79 -4.19 11.83
N ALA A 68 7.23 -5.40 11.88
CA ALA A 68 7.76 -6.55 11.15
C ALA A 68 7.77 -6.33 9.63
N HIS A 69 6.70 -5.73 9.09
CA HIS A 69 6.60 -5.41 7.66
C HIS A 69 7.63 -4.37 7.23
N ASN A 70 7.88 -3.34 8.03
CA ASN A 70 8.92 -2.35 7.75
C ASN A 70 10.32 -2.99 7.71
N THR A 71 10.61 -3.88 8.66
CA THR A 71 11.88 -4.64 8.68
C THR A 71 12.00 -5.54 7.44
N LEU A 72 10.93 -6.24 7.08
CA LEU A 72 10.90 -7.07 5.88
C LEU A 72 11.18 -6.21 4.63
N ASN A 73 10.47 -5.12 4.44
CA ASN A 73 10.67 -4.25 3.28
C ASN A 73 12.10 -3.72 3.15
N SER A 74 12.74 -3.37 4.27
CA SER A 74 14.12 -2.87 4.24
C SER A 74 15.16 -3.91 3.82
N THR A 75 14.85 -5.20 3.92
CA THR A 75 15.75 -6.31 3.57
C THR A 75 15.44 -6.94 2.22
N LEU A 76 14.21 -6.80 1.73
CA LEU A 76 13.75 -7.46 0.49
C LEU A 76 14.49 -7.00 -0.76
N GLU A 77 14.83 -5.72 -0.87
CA GLU A 77 15.58 -5.23 -2.03
C GLU A 77 16.93 -5.96 -2.17
N ALA A 78 17.67 -6.06 -1.05
CA ALA A 78 18.94 -6.76 -1.05
C ALA A 78 18.79 -8.24 -1.42
N LYS A 79 17.78 -8.92 -0.84
CA LYS A 79 17.46 -10.31 -1.16
C LYS A 79 17.13 -10.49 -2.64
N LEU A 80 16.23 -9.68 -3.19
CA LEU A 80 15.80 -9.78 -4.57
C LEU A 80 16.93 -9.47 -5.57
N LYS A 81 17.84 -8.56 -5.21
CA LYS A 81 19.07 -8.32 -5.99
C LYS A 81 19.94 -9.57 -6.09
N THR A 82 20.10 -10.32 -5.00
CA THR A 82 20.86 -11.60 -5.05
C THR A 82 20.18 -12.65 -5.91
N GLN A 83 18.90 -12.49 -6.19
CA GLN A 83 18.11 -13.35 -7.07
C GLN A 83 18.05 -12.85 -8.52
N GLY A 84 18.83 -11.84 -8.84
CA GLY A 84 19.00 -11.34 -10.21
C GLY A 84 18.06 -10.19 -10.60
N LEU A 85 17.19 -9.70 -9.69
CA LEU A 85 16.33 -8.58 -9.99
C LEU A 85 17.12 -7.26 -9.96
N GLN A 86 17.02 -6.47 -11.01
CA GLN A 86 17.68 -5.19 -11.16
C GLN A 86 16.70 -4.06 -10.83
N PHE A 87 17.08 -3.20 -9.87
CA PHE A 87 16.24 -2.09 -9.41
C PHE A 87 16.68 -0.78 -10.03
N ASN A 88 15.72 0.06 -10.38
CA ASN A 88 15.96 1.44 -10.80
C ASN A 88 14.98 2.40 -10.16
N GLN A 89 15.43 3.62 -9.96
CA GLN A 89 14.59 4.73 -9.55
C GLN A 89 14.04 5.43 -10.78
N VAL A 90 12.78 5.84 -10.72
CA VAL A 90 12.13 6.60 -11.78
C VAL A 90 11.76 7.99 -11.29
N ASP A 91 11.81 8.97 -12.18
CA ASP A 91 11.23 10.28 -11.91
C ASP A 91 9.69 10.14 -11.94
N THR A 92 9.06 10.37 -10.80
CA THR A 92 7.60 10.25 -10.66
C THR A 92 6.86 11.52 -11.09
N LYS A 93 7.58 12.64 -11.28
CA LYS A 93 6.96 13.93 -11.66
C LYS A 93 6.17 13.87 -12.96
N PRO A 94 6.66 13.29 -14.07
CA PRO A 94 5.89 13.20 -15.32
C PRO A 94 4.56 12.45 -15.17
N PHE A 95 4.51 11.41 -14.33
CA PHE A 95 3.27 10.69 -14.04
C PHE A 95 2.25 11.58 -13.33
N ARG A 96 2.71 12.31 -12.31
CA ARG A 96 1.86 13.25 -11.56
C ARG A 96 1.36 14.39 -12.46
N ASP A 97 2.23 14.96 -13.27
CA ASP A 97 1.89 16.03 -14.21
C ASP A 97 0.82 15.57 -15.21
N LEU A 98 0.92 14.34 -15.70
CA LEU A 98 -0.07 13.75 -16.59
C LEU A 98 -1.43 13.58 -15.92
N LEU A 99 -1.46 13.07 -14.68
CA LEU A 99 -2.68 12.91 -13.90
C LEU A 99 -3.35 14.27 -13.60
N GLN A 100 -2.56 15.29 -13.29
CA GLN A 100 -3.08 16.66 -13.13
C GLN A 100 -3.69 17.20 -14.43
N LYS A 101 -2.97 17.10 -15.55
CA LYS A 101 -3.44 17.57 -16.86
C LYS A 101 -4.69 16.83 -17.36
N SER A 102 -4.84 15.56 -17.04
CA SER A 102 -6.01 14.76 -17.43
C SER A 102 -7.27 15.08 -16.64
N GLY A 103 -7.20 15.87 -15.58
CA GLY A 103 -8.32 16.14 -14.68
C GLY A 103 -8.62 15.01 -13.69
N TYR A 104 -7.78 13.97 -13.65
CA TYR A 104 -7.97 12.80 -12.79
C TYR A 104 -8.19 13.18 -11.32
N TYR A 105 -7.36 14.04 -10.78
CA TYR A 105 -7.48 14.45 -9.37
C TYR A 105 -8.76 15.24 -9.09
N VAL A 106 -9.17 16.12 -10.02
CA VAL A 106 -10.43 16.89 -9.88
C VAL A 106 -11.63 15.96 -9.86
N ASP A 107 -11.65 14.94 -10.71
CA ASP A 107 -12.75 13.97 -10.76
C ASP A 107 -12.81 13.10 -9.50
N TRP A 108 -11.68 12.69 -8.97
CA TRP A 108 -11.64 11.94 -7.72
C TRP A 108 -11.96 12.79 -6.49
N GLN A 109 -11.55 14.06 -6.48
CA GLN A 109 -11.95 15.00 -5.42
C GLN A 109 -13.48 15.13 -5.33
N LYS A 110 -14.16 15.25 -6.49
CA LYS A 110 -15.63 15.26 -6.53
C LYS A 110 -16.26 13.98 -5.97
N LYS A 111 -15.67 12.82 -6.27
CA LYS A 111 -16.17 11.53 -5.80
C LYS A 111 -15.98 11.30 -4.31
N PHE A 112 -14.82 11.65 -3.77
CA PHE A 112 -14.50 11.45 -2.35
C PHE A 112 -15.09 12.53 -1.45
N GLY A 113 -15.33 13.71 -1.98
CA GLY A 113 -15.78 14.87 -1.21
C GLY A 113 -14.62 15.67 -0.61
N SER A 114 -14.94 16.85 -0.10
CA SER A 114 -13.95 17.83 0.35
C SER A 114 -13.15 17.39 1.58
N GLU A 115 -13.78 16.76 2.55
CA GLU A 115 -13.13 16.39 3.82
C GLU A 115 -12.06 15.30 3.65
N PRO A 116 -12.33 14.12 3.05
CA PRO A 116 -11.30 13.12 2.78
C PRO A 116 -10.20 13.65 1.85
N TRP A 117 -10.57 14.49 0.88
CA TRP A 117 -9.60 15.08 -0.04
C TRP A 117 -8.64 16.04 0.65
N ALA A 118 -9.13 16.91 1.52
CA ALA A 118 -8.28 17.80 2.31
C ALA A 118 -7.32 17.02 3.23
N LEU A 119 -7.79 15.91 3.80
CA LEU A 119 -6.94 15.03 4.59
C LEU A 119 -5.82 14.39 3.74
N LEU A 120 -6.13 13.95 2.52
CA LEU A 120 -5.14 13.43 1.58
C LEU A 120 -4.10 14.51 1.25
N GLU A 121 -4.52 15.71 0.84
CA GLU A 121 -3.62 16.79 0.47
C GLU A 121 -2.74 17.30 1.61
N LYS A 122 -3.18 17.16 2.86
CA LYS A 122 -2.37 17.46 4.06
C LYS A 122 -1.06 16.67 4.08
N TYR A 123 -1.05 15.44 3.56
CA TYR A 123 0.11 14.55 3.60
C TYR A 123 0.81 14.38 2.24
N SER A 124 0.08 14.52 1.14
CA SER A 124 0.63 14.35 -0.22
C SER A 124 1.06 15.67 -0.88
N GLY A 125 0.70 16.82 -0.28
CA GLY A 125 0.72 18.11 -0.93
C GLY A 125 -0.45 18.28 -1.91
N LYS A 126 -0.63 19.48 -2.43
CA LYS A 126 -1.74 19.83 -3.31
C LYS A 126 -1.75 18.97 -4.58
N LEU A 127 -2.92 18.39 -4.90
CA LEU A 127 -3.12 17.48 -6.03
C LEU A 127 -4.03 18.10 -7.11
N ALA A 128 -5.09 18.80 -6.70
CA ALA A 128 -6.07 19.44 -7.57
C ALA A 128 -6.09 20.96 -7.42
#